data_8b5954ecfd9239d57d4303808074fbed
#
_entry.id   8b5954ecfd9239d57d4303808074fbed
#
_cell.length_a   1.000
_cell.length_b   1.000
_cell.length_c   1.000
_cell.angle_alpha   90.00
_cell.angle_beta   90.00
_cell.angle_gamma   90.00
#
_symmetry.space_group_name_H-M   'P 1'
#
loop_
_entity.id
_entity.type
_entity.pdbx_description
1 polymer ?
#
loop_
_entity_poly.entity_id
_entity_poly.type
_entity_poly.pdbx_seq_one_letter_code
_entity_poly.pdbx_strand_id
1 'polypeptide(L)'
;MILVNEHDEVQAGDVVAISGNTGKSTGPHLHLRLRKDGKSVDPKPFITYLNDYIGDLQDRIASLKFGDKPDRKLNISNLAEVLEAYHVKYPRVVIAQALLETGYFTSRVCWECKNLFGLRRPSDGSYYKFDHWEESVKAYRDYVQYKYKGGDYLQFLDRIGYAEDKTYTIKVRQIAKTL
;
A
#
# COMPACT_ATOMS: atom_id res chain seq x y z
N MET A 1 26.97 -1.17 7.45
CA MET A 1 27.60 -2.35 8.11
C MET A 1 27.09 -3.59 7.38
N ILE A 2 27.99 -4.44 6.90
CA ILE A 2 27.62 -5.73 6.26
C ILE A 2 27.44 -6.76 7.38
N LEU A 3 26.41 -7.60 7.28
CA LEU A 3 26.02 -8.60 8.29
C LEU A 3 26.25 -10.04 7.84
N VAL A 4 26.60 -10.25 6.57
CA VAL A 4 26.88 -11.55 5.96
C VAL A 4 28.30 -11.59 5.41
N ASN A 5 28.83 -12.80 5.21
CA ASN A 5 30.16 -13.01 4.62
C ASN A 5 30.05 -13.38 3.15
N GLU A 6 31.17 -13.36 2.45
CA GLU A 6 31.25 -13.90 1.09
C GLU A 6 30.94 -15.40 1.10
N HIS A 7 30.08 -15.83 0.17
CA HIS A 7 29.54 -17.20 0.02
C HIS A 7 28.49 -17.64 1.06
N ASP A 8 28.03 -16.76 1.96
CA ASP A 8 26.88 -17.09 2.80
C ASP A 8 25.64 -17.28 1.92
N GLU A 9 24.87 -18.33 2.16
CA GLU A 9 23.56 -18.50 1.54
C GLU A 9 22.53 -17.63 2.25
N VAL A 10 21.78 -16.84 1.49
CA VAL A 10 20.74 -15.95 1.99
C VAL A 10 19.42 -16.22 1.29
N GLN A 11 18.32 -16.02 2.01
CA GLN A 11 16.96 -16.15 1.47
C GLN A 11 16.32 -14.77 1.28
N ALA A 12 15.24 -14.75 0.48
CA ALA A 12 14.46 -13.51 0.30
C ALA A 12 13.88 -13.05 1.64
N GLY A 13 14.21 -11.82 2.04
CA GLY A 13 13.81 -11.23 3.31
C GLY A 13 14.92 -11.17 4.37
N ASP A 14 16.04 -11.87 4.16
CA ASP A 14 17.18 -11.82 5.10
C ASP A 14 17.83 -10.44 5.10
N VAL A 15 18.21 -10.00 6.29
CA VAL A 15 18.92 -8.73 6.48
C VAL A 15 20.41 -8.94 6.21
N VAL A 16 20.87 -8.56 5.04
CA VAL A 16 22.27 -8.73 4.61
C VAL A 16 23.19 -7.57 5.00
N ALA A 17 22.63 -6.38 5.25
CA ALA A 17 23.40 -5.20 5.66
C ALA A 17 22.49 -4.14 6.29
N ILE A 18 23.13 -3.23 7.05
CA ILE A 18 22.51 -1.99 7.54
C ILE A 18 23.03 -0.84 6.68
N SER A 19 22.13 -0.05 6.09
CA SER A 19 22.49 1.13 5.32
C SER A 19 23.23 2.16 6.19
N GLY A 20 24.18 2.85 5.61
CA GLY A 20 24.99 3.85 6.28
C GLY A 20 25.13 5.13 5.47
N ASN A 21 25.74 6.12 6.07
CA ASN A 21 26.06 7.41 5.45
C ASN A 21 27.54 7.74 5.66
N THR A 22 28.42 6.86 5.16
CA THR A 22 29.88 7.04 5.25
C THR A 22 30.45 7.62 3.94
N GLY A 23 31.54 8.37 4.04
CA GLY A 23 32.16 8.99 2.89
C GLY A 23 31.48 10.28 2.43
N LYS A 24 31.69 10.68 1.17
CA LYS A 24 31.14 11.89 0.57
C LYS A 24 29.71 11.59 0.08
N SER A 25 28.71 11.74 0.95
CA SER A 25 27.32 11.39 0.70
C SER A 25 26.37 12.42 1.28
N THR A 26 25.19 12.61 0.65
CA THR A 26 24.13 13.50 1.09
C THR A 26 23.10 12.83 2.00
N GLY A 27 23.19 11.50 2.23
CA GLY A 27 22.30 10.74 3.10
C GLY A 27 22.44 9.23 2.91
N PRO A 28 21.89 8.41 3.82
CA PRO A 28 21.92 6.96 3.71
C PRO A 28 21.32 6.49 2.38
N HIS A 29 22.06 5.69 1.64
CA HIS A 29 21.62 5.12 0.36
C HIS A 29 22.27 3.78 0.07
N LEU A 30 21.66 3.01 -0.81
CA LEU A 30 22.21 1.79 -1.39
C LEU A 30 22.75 2.10 -2.80
N HIS A 31 24.01 1.80 -3.04
CA HIS A 31 24.59 1.81 -4.38
C HIS A 31 24.51 0.40 -4.97
N LEU A 32 23.65 0.23 -5.98
CA LEU A 32 23.51 -1.04 -6.69
C LEU A 32 24.22 -0.98 -8.04
N ARG A 33 25.11 -1.94 -8.30
CA ARG A 33 25.76 -2.13 -9.61
C ARG A 33 25.39 -3.50 -10.17
N LEU A 34 24.78 -3.50 -11.36
CA LEU A 34 24.50 -4.72 -12.11
C LEU A 34 25.59 -4.91 -13.21
N ARG A 35 26.08 -6.14 -13.35
CA ARG A 35 27.02 -6.52 -14.42
C ARG A 35 26.46 -7.66 -15.24
N LYS A 36 26.58 -7.57 -16.56
CA LYS A 36 26.32 -8.64 -17.50
C LYS A 36 27.56 -8.82 -18.39
N ASP A 37 28.08 -10.03 -18.47
CA ASP A 37 29.30 -10.38 -19.23
C ASP A 37 30.48 -9.42 -18.90
N GLY A 38 30.70 -9.14 -17.61
CA GLY A 38 31.76 -8.27 -17.09
C GLY A 38 31.52 -6.76 -17.29
N LYS A 39 30.51 -6.34 -18.06
CA LYS A 39 30.18 -4.93 -18.32
C LYS A 39 29.09 -4.43 -17.37
N SER A 40 29.25 -3.20 -16.89
CA SER A 40 28.18 -2.55 -16.11
C SER A 40 26.97 -2.27 -17.01
N VAL A 41 25.77 -2.60 -16.52
CA VAL A 41 24.49 -2.31 -17.16
C VAL A 41 23.62 -1.49 -16.21
N ASP A 42 22.65 -0.75 -16.75
CA ASP A 42 21.68 -0.01 -15.96
C ASP A 42 20.85 -0.99 -15.09
N PRO A 43 20.88 -0.86 -13.75
CA PRO A 43 20.09 -1.74 -12.88
C PRO A 43 18.60 -1.41 -12.87
N LYS A 44 18.18 -0.26 -13.37
CA LYS A 44 16.80 0.22 -13.29
C LYS A 44 15.77 -0.74 -13.90
N PRO A 45 15.96 -1.28 -15.13
CA PRO A 45 15.01 -2.24 -15.70
C PRO A 45 14.88 -3.51 -14.86
N PHE A 46 16.00 -3.98 -14.28
CA PHE A 46 15.99 -5.16 -13.42
C PHE A 46 15.25 -4.89 -12.10
N ILE A 47 15.44 -3.74 -11.48
CA ILE A 47 14.74 -3.34 -10.26
C ILE A 47 13.23 -3.17 -10.53
N THR A 48 12.87 -2.56 -11.65
CA THR A 48 11.45 -2.45 -12.07
C THR A 48 10.82 -3.84 -12.20
N TYR A 49 11.46 -4.74 -12.93
CA TYR A 49 10.99 -6.12 -13.09
C TYR A 49 10.82 -6.84 -11.73
N LEU A 50 11.79 -6.72 -10.81
CA LEU A 50 11.69 -7.34 -9.49
C LEU A 50 10.52 -6.78 -8.68
N ASN A 51 10.32 -5.46 -8.70
CA ASN A 51 9.22 -4.82 -7.99
C ASN A 51 7.85 -5.26 -8.53
N ASP A 52 7.71 -5.34 -9.86
CA ASP A 52 6.49 -5.81 -10.51
C ASP A 52 6.23 -7.28 -10.18
N TYR A 53 7.26 -8.12 -10.22
CA TYR A 53 7.18 -9.55 -9.89
C TYR A 53 6.82 -9.78 -8.41
N ILE A 54 7.45 -9.04 -7.49
CA ILE A 54 7.12 -9.12 -6.06
C ILE A 54 5.67 -8.65 -5.83
N GLY A 55 5.25 -7.56 -6.49
CA GLY A 55 3.88 -7.07 -6.42
C GLY A 55 2.86 -8.11 -6.89
N ASP A 56 3.10 -8.77 -8.01
CA ASP A 56 2.24 -9.84 -8.54
C ASP A 56 2.16 -11.04 -7.58
N LEU A 57 3.30 -11.47 -7.01
CA LEU A 57 3.31 -12.54 -6.02
C LEU A 57 2.52 -12.17 -4.75
N GLN A 58 2.66 -10.95 -4.27
CA GLN A 58 1.90 -10.47 -3.11
C GLN A 58 0.39 -10.45 -3.38
N ASP A 59 -0.01 -10.00 -4.58
CA ASP A 59 -1.41 -10.02 -5.01
C ASP A 59 -1.96 -11.44 -5.11
N ARG A 60 -1.18 -12.38 -5.64
CA ARG A 60 -1.57 -13.80 -5.71
C ARG A 60 -1.72 -14.42 -4.32
N ILE A 61 -0.79 -14.14 -3.38
CA ILE A 61 -0.90 -14.61 -2.00
C ILE A 61 -2.14 -14.03 -1.32
N ALA A 62 -2.42 -12.74 -1.48
CA ALA A 62 -3.62 -12.10 -0.95
C ALA A 62 -4.89 -12.69 -1.55
N SER A 63 -4.93 -12.93 -2.87
CA SER A 63 -6.06 -13.57 -3.55
C SER A 63 -6.30 -15.00 -3.06
N LEU A 64 -5.26 -15.80 -2.88
CA LEU A 64 -5.36 -17.16 -2.31
C LEU A 64 -5.85 -17.13 -0.85
N LYS A 65 -5.48 -16.10 -0.10
CA LYS A 65 -5.87 -15.95 1.30
C LYS A 65 -7.32 -15.47 1.45
N PHE A 66 -7.81 -14.63 0.54
CA PHE A 66 -9.10 -13.92 0.67
C PHE A 66 -10.06 -14.12 -0.52
N GLY A 67 -9.55 -14.43 -1.72
CA GLY A 67 -10.30 -14.36 -2.98
C GLY A 67 -11.44 -15.37 -3.17
N ASP A 68 -11.41 -16.50 -2.46
CA ASP A 68 -12.41 -17.57 -2.61
C ASP A 68 -13.29 -17.76 -1.36
N LYS A 69 -13.25 -16.84 -0.41
CA LYS A 69 -14.13 -16.90 0.76
C LYS A 69 -15.32 -15.98 0.54
N PRO A 70 -16.49 -16.54 0.16
CA PRO A 70 -17.69 -15.74 0.06
C PRO A 70 -18.00 -15.11 1.43
N ASP A 71 -18.33 -13.83 1.42
CA ASP A 71 -18.92 -13.07 2.53
C ASP A 71 -18.08 -13.01 3.84
N ARG A 72 -16.78 -12.69 3.71
CA ARG A 72 -16.05 -12.28 4.90
C ARG A 72 -16.73 -11.05 5.51
N LYS A 73 -17.18 -11.17 6.77
CA LYS A 73 -17.87 -10.08 7.46
C LYS A 73 -16.97 -8.85 7.51
N LEU A 74 -17.46 -7.71 7.02
CA LEU A 74 -16.78 -6.44 7.14
C LEU A 74 -16.83 -5.97 8.59
N ASN A 75 -15.65 -5.83 9.19
CA ASN A 75 -15.40 -5.23 10.51
C ASN A 75 -13.96 -4.73 10.58
N ILE A 76 -13.61 -3.99 11.64
CA ILE A 76 -12.27 -3.38 11.79
C ILE A 76 -11.16 -4.43 11.80
N SER A 77 -11.35 -5.56 12.52
CA SER A 77 -10.34 -6.61 12.60
C SER A 77 -10.06 -7.25 11.24
N ASN A 78 -11.13 -7.64 10.52
CA ASN A 78 -10.99 -8.24 9.20
C ASN A 78 -10.43 -7.23 8.17
N LEU A 79 -10.80 -5.95 8.28
CA LEU A 79 -10.22 -4.90 7.44
C LEU A 79 -8.72 -4.72 7.71
N ALA A 80 -8.29 -4.75 8.97
CA ALA A 80 -6.89 -4.65 9.32
C ALA A 80 -6.05 -5.80 8.72
N GLU A 81 -6.55 -7.04 8.80
CA GLU A 81 -5.89 -8.20 8.20
C GLU A 81 -5.76 -8.09 6.67
N VAL A 82 -6.79 -7.57 6.00
CA VAL A 82 -6.76 -7.37 4.54
C VAL A 82 -5.80 -6.25 4.15
N LEU A 83 -5.77 -5.14 4.91
CA LEU A 83 -4.81 -4.06 4.70
C LEU A 83 -3.35 -4.56 4.85
N GLU A 84 -3.09 -5.40 5.84
CA GLU A 84 -1.78 -6.02 6.04
C GLU A 84 -1.40 -6.93 4.86
N ALA A 85 -2.32 -7.80 4.43
CA ALA A 85 -2.09 -8.74 3.34
C ALA A 85 -1.82 -8.05 1.99
N TYR A 86 -2.48 -6.92 1.73
CA TYR A 86 -2.20 -6.09 0.55
C TYR A 86 -1.07 -5.07 0.77
N HIS A 87 -0.34 -5.14 1.90
CA HIS A 87 0.76 -4.25 2.25
C HIS A 87 0.39 -2.76 2.18
N VAL A 88 -0.84 -2.44 2.59
CA VAL A 88 -1.32 -1.06 2.63
C VAL A 88 -0.60 -0.31 3.75
N LYS A 89 0.02 0.81 3.40
CA LYS A 89 0.75 1.65 4.36
C LYS A 89 -0.21 2.43 5.25
N TYR A 90 0.20 2.70 6.48
CA TYR A 90 -0.60 3.45 7.47
C TYR A 90 -1.98 2.86 7.73
N PRO A 91 -2.09 1.54 8.05
CA PRO A 91 -3.36 0.84 8.14
C PRO A 91 -4.34 1.52 9.10
N ARG A 92 -3.86 2.05 10.21
CA ARG A 92 -4.71 2.78 11.19
C ARG A 92 -5.39 4.01 10.58
N VAL A 93 -4.67 4.77 9.75
CA VAL A 93 -5.23 5.94 9.04
C VAL A 93 -6.20 5.48 7.96
N VAL A 94 -5.88 4.41 7.24
CA VAL A 94 -6.74 3.88 6.17
C VAL A 94 -8.02 3.26 6.72
N ILE A 95 -7.97 2.60 7.89
CA ILE A 95 -9.18 2.16 8.60
C ILE A 95 -10.05 3.37 8.96
N ALA A 96 -9.46 4.43 9.50
CA ALA A 96 -10.19 5.65 9.85
C ALA A 96 -10.84 6.30 8.61
N GLN A 97 -10.17 6.29 7.45
CA GLN A 97 -10.76 6.73 6.18
C GLN A 97 -11.96 5.85 5.81
N ALA A 98 -11.81 4.52 5.83
CA ALA A 98 -12.90 3.61 5.52
C ALA A 98 -14.12 3.83 6.43
N LEU A 99 -13.90 4.02 7.73
CA LEU A 99 -14.97 4.33 8.69
C LEU A 99 -15.65 5.66 8.37
N LEU A 100 -14.89 6.70 8.05
CA LEU A 100 -15.44 8.01 7.71
C LEU A 100 -16.24 7.97 6.40
N GLU A 101 -15.68 7.39 5.33
CA GLU A 101 -16.30 7.29 4.00
C GLU A 101 -17.58 6.46 4.02
N THR A 102 -17.63 5.45 4.86
CA THR A 102 -18.75 4.50 4.89
C THR A 102 -19.74 4.77 6.02
N GLY A 103 -19.54 5.83 6.81
CA GLY A 103 -20.35 6.04 8.01
C GLY A 103 -20.31 4.82 8.94
N TYR A 104 -19.11 4.36 9.29
CA TYR A 104 -18.90 3.17 10.12
C TYR A 104 -19.48 1.89 9.51
N PHE A 105 -19.27 1.70 8.20
CA PHE A 105 -19.74 0.57 7.40
C PHE A 105 -21.27 0.47 7.24
N THR A 106 -21.97 1.60 7.35
CA THR A 106 -23.46 1.62 7.26
C THR A 106 -23.98 2.24 5.97
N SER A 107 -23.14 2.95 5.19
CA SER A 107 -23.60 3.67 4.01
C SER A 107 -24.06 2.74 2.89
N ARG A 108 -25.01 3.24 2.07
CA ARG A 108 -25.51 2.54 0.88
C ARG A 108 -24.39 2.18 -0.10
N VAL A 109 -23.44 3.09 -0.36
CA VAL A 109 -22.32 2.86 -1.25
C VAL A 109 -21.42 1.72 -0.75
N CYS A 110 -21.21 1.64 0.57
CA CYS A 110 -20.47 0.54 1.18
C CYS A 110 -21.09 -0.83 0.84
N TRP A 111 -22.40 -0.94 0.95
CA TRP A 111 -23.09 -2.23 0.75
C TRP A 111 -23.37 -2.56 -0.71
N GLU A 112 -23.85 -1.60 -1.51
CA GLU A 112 -24.21 -1.84 -2.91
C GLU A 112 -22.99 -1.87 -3.85
N CYS A 113 -21.95 -1.10 -3.54
CA CYS A 113 -20.77 -1.02 -4.37
C CYS A 113 -19.56 -1.76 -3.78
N LYS A 114 -19.64 -2.27 -2.54
CA LYS A 114 -18.52 -2.88 -1.81
C LYS A 114 -17.26 -1.98 -1.79
N ASN A 115 -17.48 -0.67 -1.81
CA ASN A 115 -16.47 0.37 -1.97
C ASN A 115 -16.27 1.12 -0.65
N LEU A 116 -15.19 0.80 0.05
CA LEU A 116 -14.92 1.34 1.39
C LEU A 116 -14.32 2.76 1.38
N PHE A 117 -13.85 3.22 0.23
CA PHE A 117 -13.05 4.43 0.11
C PHE A 117 -13.68 5.49 -0.82
N GLY A 118 -14.93 5.28 -1.24
CA GLY A 118 -15.60 6.21 -2.13
C GLY A 118 -14.91 6.37 -3.49
N LEU A 119 -14.18 5.35 -3.94
CA LEU A 119 -13.42 5.40 -5.19
C LEU A 119 -14.35 5.62 -6.39
N ARG A 120 -13.98 6.59 -7.25
CA ARG A 120 -14.76 6.96 -8.43
C ARG A 120 -13.97 6.72 -9.71
N ARG A 121 -14.69 6.35 -10.76
CA ARG A 121 -14.13 6.19 -12.12
C ARG A 121 -13.79 7.57 -12.70
N PRO A 122 -12.58 7.77 -13.23
CA PRO A 122 -12.22 9.04 -13.85
C PRO A 122 -13.03 9.37 -15.10
N SER A 123 -13.59 8.34 -15.77
CA SER A 123 -14.32 8.50 -17.04
C SER A 123 -15.66 9.19 -16.89
N ASP A 124 -16.42 8.91 -15.84
CA ASP A 124 -17.81 9.34 -15.66
C ASP A 124 -18.16 9.77 -14.22
N GLY A 125 -17.19 9.70 -13.30
CA GLY A 125 -17.40 10.04 -11.90
C GLY A 125 -18.26 9.03 -11.11
N SER A 126 -18.70 7.92 -11.72
CA SER A 126 -19.44 6.88 -11.03
C SER A 126 -18.58 6.14 -10.01
N TYR A 127 -19.22 5.56 -8.99
CA TYR A 127 -18.50 4.73 -8.04
C TYR A 127 -18.01 3.44 -8.68
N TYR A 128 -16.77 3.02 -8.35
CA TYR A 128 -16.36 1.66 -8.61
C TYR A 128 -17.25 0.70 -7.84
N LYS A 129 -17.66 -0.38 -8.50
CA LYS A 129 -18.37 -1.51 -7.89
C LYS A 129 -17.45 -2.71 -7.88
N PHE A 130 -17.40 -3.39 -6.75
CA PHE A 130 -16.60 -4.58 -6.52
C PHE A 130 -17.52 -5.75 -6.14
N ASP A 131 -17.07 -6.98 -6.40
CA ASP A 131 -17.79 -8.18 -5.98
C ASP A 131 -17.61 -8.42 -4.48
N HIS A 132 -16.41 -8.11 -3.96
CA HIS A 132 -16.05 -8.20 -2.56
C HIS A 132 -15.42 -6.90 -2.07
N TRP A 133 -15.66 -6.54 -0.79
CA TRP A 133 -15.13 -5.29 -0.22
C TRP A 133 -13.58 -5.27 -0.14
N GLU A 134 -12.94 -6.44 -0.06
CA GLU A 134 -11.49 -6.61 -0.07
C GLU A 134 -10.85 -6.06 -1.36
N GLU A 135 -11.56 -6.16 -2.49
CA GLU A 135 -11.10 -5.62 -3.77
C GLU A 135 -10.98 -4.09 -3.73
N SER A 136 -11.84 -3.42 -2.94
CA SER A 136 -11.73 -1.97 -2.75
C SER A 136 -10.46 -1.58 -1.99
N VAL A 137 -9.94 -2.45 -1.12
CA VAL A 137 -8.66 -2.26 -0.42
C VAL A 137 -7.49 -2.33 -1.41
N LYS A 138 -7.50 -3.34 -2.28
CA LYS A 138 -6.52 -3.45 -3.37
C LYS A 138 -6.57 -2.23 -4.28
N ALA A 139 -7.77 -1.83 -4.71
CA ALA A 139 -7.97 -0.67 -5.56
C ALA A 139 -7.50 0.64 -4.88
N TYR A 140 -7.71 0.80 -3.57
CA TYR A 140 -7.18 1.93 -2.82
C TYR A 140 -5.66 1.98 -2.85
N ARG A 141 -4.98 0.87 -2.63
CA ARG A 141 -3.52 0.77 -2.75
C ARG A 141 -3.06 1.19 -4.15
N ASP A 142 -3.68 0.63 -5.19
CA ASP A 142 -3.26 0.76 -6.57
C ASP A 142 -3.60 2.13 -7.19
N TYR A 143 -4.70 2.78 -6.76
CA TYR A 143 -5.15 4.06 -7.33
C TYR A 143 -4.81 5.29 -6.48
N VAL A 144 -4.63 5.10 -5.17
CA VAL A 144 -4.36 6.19 -4.23
C VAL A 144 -2.94 6.11 -3.68
N GLN A 145 -2.61 5.02 -2.99
CA GLN A 145 -1.33 4.91 -2.29
C GLN A 145 -0.10 4.85 -3.20
N TYR A 146 -0.24 4.42 -4.46
CA TYR A 146 0.90 4.44 -5.39
C TYR A 146 1.49 5.84 -5.59
N LYS A 147 0.68 6.89 -5.38
CA LYS A 147 1.11 8.29 -5.47
C LYS A 147 1.93 8.75 -4.27
N TYR A 148 1.88 7.99 -3.16
CA TYR A 148 2.58 8.35 -1.93
C TYR A 148 4.08 8.09 -2.03
N LYS A 149 4.88 9.16 -1.87
CA LYS A 149 6.35 9.13 -1.98
C LYS A 149 7.06 9.35 -0.65
N GLY A 150 6.31 9.37 0.46
CA GLY A 150 6.85 9.60 1.81
C GLY A 150 6.34 10.87 2.48
N GLY A 151 6.70 11.05 3.76
CA GLY A 151 6.28 12.17 4.59
C GLY A 151 4.99 11.90 5.41
N ASP A 152 4.32 12.94 5.87
CA ASP A 152 3.05 12.81 6.59
C ASP A 152 1.93 12.35 5.66
N TYR A 153 1.28 11.24 6.02
CA TYR A 153 0.27 10.61 5.16
C TYR A 153 -1.03 11.44 5.07
N LEU A 154 -1.41 12.14 6.12
CA LEU A 154 -2.59 13.02 6.09
C LEU A 154 -2.33 14.25 5.20
N GLN A 155 -1.14 14.84 5.27
CA GLN A 155 -0.75 15.91 4.35
C GLN A 155 -0.68 15.42 2.89
N PHE A 156 -0.29 14.17 2.67
CA PHE A 156 -0.36 13.57 1.34
C PHE A 156 -1.80 13.52 0.83
N LEU A 157 -2.77 13.09 1.64
CA LEU A 157 -4.18 13.04 1.26
C LEU A 157 -4.72 14.44 0.91
N ASP A 158 -4.37 15.46 1.69
CA ASP A 158 -4.71 16.87 1.38
C ASP A 158 -4.11 17.32 0.05
N ARG A 159 -2.82 17.02 -0.17
CA ARG A 159 -2.10 17.42 -1.38
C ARG A 159 -2.66 16.82 -2.67
N ILE A 160 -3.13 15.56 -2.62
CA ILE A 160 -3.73 14.91 -3.80
C ILE A 160 -5.21 15.26 -4.00
N GLY A 161 -5.79 16.08 -3.09
CA GLY A 161 -7.21 16.42 -3.13
C GLY A 161 -8.12 15.21 -2.96
N TYR A 162 -7.78 14.32 -1.99
CA TYR A 162 -8.53 13.08 -1.78
C TYR A 162 -10.01 13.33 -1.50
N ALA A 163 -10.33 14.38 -0.75
CA ALA A 163 -11.70 14.80 -0.44
C ALA A 163 -11.87 16.31 -0.68
N GLU A 164 -13.08 16.72 -1.03
CA GLU A 164 -13.45 18.15 -1.20
C GLU A 164 -13.58 18.85 0.16
N ASP A 165 -13.91 18.11 1.22
CA ASP A 165 -14.04 18.63 2.58
C ASP A 165 -12.67 18.98 3.16
N LYS A 166 -12.43 20.28 3.37
CA LYS A 166 -11.17 20.80 3.95
C LYS A 166 -10.91 20.28 5.38
N THR A 167 -11.92 19.76 6.06
CA THR A 167 -11.80 19.18 7.42
C THR A 167 -11.58 17.67 7.40
N TYR A 168 -11.50 17.06 6.22
CA TYR A 168 -11.41 15.60 6.04
C TYR A 168 -10.30 14.97 6.86
N THR A 169 -9.07 15.44 6.70
CA THR A 169 -7.89 14.88 7.38
C THR A 169 -7.93 15.09 8.89
N ILE A 170 -8.59 16.15 9.37
CA ILE A 170 -8.84 16.36 10.81
C ILE A 170 -9.78 15.27 11.32
N LYS A 171 -10.89 14.99 10.63
CA LYS A 171 -11.84 13.95 11.00
C LYS A 171 -11.19 12.56 10.97
N VAL A 172 -10.42 12.25 9.93
CA VAL A 172 -9.66 10.98 9.83
C VAL A 172 -8.70 10.85 11.01
N ARG A 173 -7.96 11.90 11.35
CA ARG A 173 -7.04 11.90 12.50
C ARG A 173 -7.75 11.66 13.82
N GLN A 174 -8.93 12.24 14.01
CA GLN A 174 -9.73 12.04 15.22
C GLN A 174 -10.16 10.57 15.35
N ILE A 175 -10.72 9.98 14.28
CA ILE A 175 -11.11 8.57 14.27
C ILE A 175 -9.88 7.67 14.48
N ALA A 176 -8.77 7.94 13.79
CA ALA A 176 -7.55 7.14 13.94
C ALA A 176 -6.99 7.13 15.38
N LYS A 177 -7.27 8.16 16.20
CA LYS A 177 -6.87 8.17 17.62
C LYS A 177 -7.71 7.24 18.50
N THR A 178 -8.90 6.86 18.06
CA THR A 178 -9.81 5.99 18.83
C THR A 178 -9.67 4.51 18.49
N LEU A 179 -8.93 4.18 17.42
CA LEU A 179 -8.58 2.82 16.99
C LEU A 179 -7.36 2.31 17.76
#